data_aa7d6e44f3787e6d5e94163c2ca58231
#
_entry.id   aa7d6e44f3787e6d5e94163c2ca58231
#
_cell.length_a   1.000
_cell.length_b   1.000
_cell.length_c   1.000
_cell.angle_alpha   90.00
_cell.angle_beta   90.00
_cell.angle_gamma   90.00
#
_symmetry.space_group_name_H-M   'P 1'
#
loop_
_entity.id
_entity.type
_entity.pdbx_description
1 polymer ?
#
loop_
_entity_poly.entity_id
_entity_poly.type
_entity_poly.pdbx_seq_one_letter_code
_entity_poly.pdbx_strand_id
1 'polypeptide(L)'
;MHIMEGYLPWQWCVFWYLVSAPFIIYGIYLLNRQVKEHRETLSLLAVSGAFIFLLSSLKMPSPVVGSCSHPTGTGLSTVLFGPFITCVLSVIVLIFQALFMAHGGITTLGANDFSMGIAGPLLGYAVYRVAKAAKLNIFVNIFLVAFVADLFTYVITAIELAAAFPATHGGFLISF
;
A
#
# COMPACT_ATOMS: atom_id res chain seq x y z
N MET A 1 8.66 1.11 4.74
CA MET A 1 7.43 1.41 4.10
C MET A 1 7.62 2.04 2.73
N HIS A 2 7.80 3.36 2.52
CA HIS A 2 8.19 3.82 1.19
C HIS A 2 9.69 3.60 0.96
N ILE A 3 10.02 2.92 -0.13
CA ILE A 3 11.38 2.80 -0.62
C ILE A 3 11.70 4.05 -1.42
N MET A 4 12.83 4.70 -1.12
CA MET A 4 13.22 5.98 -1.73
C MET A 4 13.60 5.81 -3.21
N GLU A 5 13.47 6.91 -3.97
CA GLU A 5 13.88 6.97 -5.38
C GLU A 5 15.33 6.53 -5.57
N GLY A 6 15.56 5.66 -6.56
CA GLY A 6 16.90 5.19 -6.91
C GLY A 6 17.56 4.23 -5.92
N TYR A 7 16.87 3.88 -4.81
CA TYR A 7 17.43 2.96 -3.82
C TYR A 7 17.39 1.50 -4.27
N LEU A 8 16.33 1.11 -4.99
CA LEU A 8 16.18 -0.25 -5.48
C LEU A 8 16.94 -0.47 -6.80
N PRO A 9 17.66 -1.59 -6.97
CA PRO A 9 18.25 -1.96 -8.27
C PRO A 9 17.17 -2.02 -9.37
N TRP A 10 17.49 -1.57 -10.59
CA TRP A 10 16.52 -1.43 -11.67
C TRP A 10 15.77 -2.72 -12.02
N GLN A 11 16.42 -3.89 -11.87
CA GLN A 11 15.80 -5.19 -12.11
C GLN A 11 14.62 -5.45 -11.16
N TRP A 12 14.79 -5.07 -9.89
CA TRP A 12 13.73 -5.17 -8.87
C TRP A 12 12.62 -4.15 -9.10
N CYS A 13 12.96 -2.95 -9.58
CA CYS A 13 11.95 -1.97 -9.98
C CYS A 13 11.05 -2.53 -11.08
N VAL A 14 11.62 -3.07 -12.15
CA VAL A 14 10.86 -3.69 -13.25
C VAL A 14 10.05 -4.88 -12.76
N PHE A 15 10.62 -5.74 -11.94
CA PHE A 15 9.92 -6.90 -11.37
C PHE A 15 8.66 -6.47 -10.61
N TRP A 16 8.77 -5.51 -9.70
CA TRP A 16 7.64 -5.06 -8.91
C TRP A 16 6.59 -4.32 -9.72
N TYR A 17 6.98 -3.58 -10.76
CA TYR A 17 6.03 -3.00 -11.71
C TYR A 17 5.21 -4.09 -12.43
N LEU A 18 5.86 -5.14 -12.89
CA LEU A 18 5.20 -6.24 -13.58
C LEU A 18 4.25 -7.02 -12.64
N VAL A 19 4.64 -7.21 -11.40
CA VAL A 19 3.81 -7.89 -10.39
C VAL A 19 2.60 -7.04 -10.00
N SER A 20 2.75 -5.72 -9.86
CA SER A 20 1.67 -4.80 -9.47
C SER A 20 0.69 -4.49 -10.61
N ALA A 21 1.15 -4.49 -11.87
CA ALA A 21 0.36 -4.11 -13.03
C ALA A 21 -1.01 -4.83 -13.15
N PRO A 22 -1.13 -6.15 -13.00
CA PRO A 22 -2.42 -6.83 -13.13
C PRO A 22 -3.43 -6.40 -12.06
N PHE A 23 -2.98 -6.11 -10.83
CA PHE A 23 -3.85 -5.62 -9.76
C PHE A 23 -4.34 -4.21 -10.04
N ILE A 24 -3.46 -3.33 -10.53
CA ILE A 24 -3.79 -1.96 -10.91
C ILE A 24 -4.79 -1.96 -12.08
N ILE A 25 -4.56 -2.75 -13.12
CA ILE A 25 -5.46 -2.85 -14.28
C ILE A 25 -6.85 -3.34 -13.84
N TYR A 26 -6.90 -4.38 -13.02
CA TYR A 26 -8.17 -4.88 -12.50
C TYR A 26 -8.85 -3.87 -11.57
N GLY A 27 -8.09 -3.17 -10.75
CA GLY A 27 -8.60 -2.10 -9.90
C GLY A 27 -9.20 -0.94 -10.70
N ILE A 28 -8.54 -0.50 -11.79
CA ILE A 28 -9.07 0.53 -12.70
C ILE A 28 -10.38 0.06 -13.34
N TYR A 29 -10.46 -1.20 -13.75
CA TYR A 29 -11.70 -1.76 -14.29
C TYR A 29 -12.86 -1.68 -13.28
N LEU A 30 -12.63 -2.11 -12.04
CA LEU A 30 -13.63 -2.06 -10.97
C LEU A 30 -14.00 -0.62 -10.61
N LEU A 31 -13.01 0.27 -10.51
CA LEU A 31 -13.23 1.69 -10.23
C LEU A 31 -14.13 2.33 -11.29
N ASN A 32 -13.82 2.13 -12.57
CA ASN A 32 -14.62 2.65 -13.68
C ASN A 32 -16.05 2.14 -13.66
N ARG A 33 -16.25 0.86 -13.33
CA ARG A 33 -17.56 0.27 -13.20
C ARG A 33 -18.34 0.92 -12.05
N GLN A 34 -17.73 1.02 -10.87
CA GLN A 34 -18.37 1.61 -9.68
C GLN A 34 -18.75 3.08 -9.90
N VAL A 35 -17.88 3.86 -10.52
CA VAL A 35 -18.13 5.28 -10.82
C VAL A 35 -19.24 5.45 -11.86
N LYS A 36 -19.37 4.54 -12.84
CA LYS A 36 -20.48 4.56 -13.81
C LYS A 36 -21.82 4.24 -13.18
N GLU A 37 -21.85 3.29 -12.25
CA GLU A 37 -23.07 2.86 -11.53
C GLU A 37 -23.47 3.87 -10.44
N HIS A 38 -22.49 4.49 -9.77
CA HIS A 38 -22.68 5.35 -8.59
C HIS A 38 -21.74 6.56 -8.64
N ARG A 39 -22.13 7.62 -9.35
CA ARG A 39 -21.30 8.84 -9.49
C ARG A 39 -21.02 9.57 -8.18
N GLU A 40 -21.92 9.49 -7.22
CA GLU A 40 -21.77 10.04 -5.87
C GLU A 40 -20.58 9.46 -5.12
N THR A 41 -20.14 8.26 -5.50
CA THR A 41 -18.97 7.60 -4.91
C THR A 41 -17.66 8.36 -5.17
N LEU A 42 -17.59 9.20 -6.21
CA LEU A 42 -16.39 9.99 -6.53
C LEU A 42 -15.94 10.90 -5.38
N SER A 43 -16.88 11.54 -4.70
CA SER A 43 -16.56 12.41 -3.56
C SER A 43 -15.96 11.60 -2.40
N LEU A 44 -16.52 10.42 -2.13
CA LEU A 44 -16.02 9.55 -1.08
C LEU A 44 -14.63 8.96 -1.44
N LEU A 45 -14.42 8.62 -2.71
CA LEU A 45 -13.11 8.18 -3.22
C LEU A 45 -12.06 9.28 -3.08
N ALA A 46 -12.41 10.52 -3.43
CA ALA A 46 -11.51 11.66 -3.30
C ALA A 46 -11.13 11.92 -1.82
N VAL A 47 -12.09 11.87 -0.91
CA VAL A 47 -11.85 12.01 0.54
C VAL A 47 -10.98 10.87 1.05
N SER A 48 -11.23 9.63 0.61
CA SER A 48 -10.40 8.48 1.02
C SER A 48 -8.98 8.58 0.49
N GLY A 49 -8.79 9.03 -0.75
CA GLY A 49 -7.47 9.30 -1.30
C GLY A 49 -6.72 10.40 -0.54
N ALA A 50 -7.42 11.50 -0.22
CA ALA A 50 -6.87 12.57 0.61
C ALA A 50 -6.49 12.08 2.02
N PHE A 51 -7.28 11.20 2.62
CA PHE A 51 -6.98 10.59 3.91
C PHE A 51 -5.73 9.71 3.86
N ILE A 52 -5.61 8.84 2.83
CA ILE A 52 -4.40 8.05 2.61
C ILE A 52 -3.19 8.98 2.43
N PHE A 53 -3.32 10.03 1.59
CA PHE A 53 -2.25 10.99 1.36
C PHE A 53 -1.81 11.69 2.65
N LEU A 54 -2.76 12.17 3.45
CA LEU A 54 -2.48 12.87 4.70
C LEU A 54 -1.73 11.97 5.70
N LEU A 55 -2.24 10.77 5.96
CA LEU A 55 -1.63 9.84 6.92
C LEU A 55 -0.24 9.40 6.45
N SER A 56 -0.11 9.01 5.19
CA SER A 56 1.16 8.56 4.64
C SER A 56 2.19 9.67 4.44
N SER A 57 1.79 10.94 4.59
CA SER A 57 2.71 12.10 4.59
C SER A 57 3.34 12.36 5.96
N LEU A 58 2.85 11.75 7.03
CA LEU A 58 3.38 11.88 8.38
C LEU A 58 4.66 11.05 8.52
N LYS A 59 5.76 11.57 7.97
CA LYS A 59 7.05 10.87 7.96
C LYS A 59 7.62 10.73 9.38
N MET A 60 7.89 9.49 9.77
CA MET A 60 8.68 9.17 10.96
C MET A 60 10.02 8.59 10.53
N PRO A 61 11.13 8.97 11.22
CA PRO A 61 12.44 8.38 10.92
C PRO A 61 12.38 6.86 11.05
N SER A 62 12.84 6.16 10.02
CA SER A 62 13.04 4.71 10.09
C SER A 62 14.48 4.41 10.47
N PRO A 63 14.73 3.39 11.31
CA PRO A 63 16.10 2.95 11.60
C PRO A 63 16.77 2.31 10.36
N VAL A 64 16.01 1.97 9.34
CA VAL A 64 16.51 1.36 8.10
C VAL A 64 16.77 2.44 7.06
N VAL A 65 17.99 2.49 6.56
CA VAL A 65 18.40 3.43 5.51
C VAL A 65 17.63 3.12 4.22
N GLY A 66 17.17 4.16 3.53
CA GLY A 66 16.48 4.03 2.24
C GLY A 66 14.97 3.82 2.34
N SER A 67 14.40 3.77 3.54
CA SER A 67 12.94 3.71 3.76
C SER A 67 12.47 4.70 4.82
N CYS A 68 11.17 4.99 4.84
CA CYS A 68 10.54 5.82 5.87
C CYS A 68 9.31 5.12 6.44
N SER A 69 8.97 5.46 7.69
CA SER A 69 7.81 4.93 8.40
C SER A 69 6.69 5.96 8.45
N HIS A 70 5.44 5.52 8.31
CA HIS A 70 4.23 6.33 8.43
C HIS A 70 2.99 5.44 8.49
N PRO A 71 1.85 5.89 9.03
CA PRO A 71 0.57 5.19 8.86
C PRO A 71 0.14 5.20 7.39
N THR A 72 -0.49 4.13 6.90
CA THR A 72 -0.88 4.04 5.48
C THR A 72 -2.25 4.64 5.18
N GLY A 73 -3.20 4.48 6.08
CA GLY A 73 -4.59 4.86 5.85
C GLY A 73 -5.35 3.95 4.86
N THR A 74 -4.68 3.01 4.21
CA THR A 74 -5.28 2.11 3.21
C THR A 74 -6.29 1.13 3.80
N GLY A 75 -6.18 0.80 5.09
CA GLY A 75 -7.13 -0.09 5.77
C GLY A 75 -8.56 0.44 5.74
N LEU A 76 -8.77 1.74 5.98
CA LEU A 76 -10.11 2.35 5.91
C LEU A 76 -10.66 2.31 4.48
N SER A 77 -9.87 2.70 3.49
CA SER A 77 -10.25 2.63 2.08
C SER A 77 -10.62 1.20 1.67
N THR A 78 -9.89 0.21 2.18
CA THR A 78 -10.16 -1.21 1.92
C THR A 78 -11.51 -1.66 2.45
N VAL A 79 -11.93 -1.18 3.61
CA VAL A 79 -13.27 -1.48 4.16
C VAL A 79 -14.37 -0.84 3.31
N LEU A 80 -14.15 0.37 2.79
CA LEU A 80 -15.13 1.14 2.04
C LEU A 80 -15.30 0.64 0.59
N PHE A 81 -14.20 0.39 -0.11
CA PHE A 81 -14.20 0.14 -1.56
C PHE A 81 -13.62 -1.21 -1.96
N GLY A 82 -13.05 -1.94 -1.02
CA GLY A 82 -12.31 -3.18 -1.29
C GLY A 82 -10.85 -2.94 -1.71
N PRO A 83 -10.04 -4.01 -1.75
CA PRO A 83 -8.59 -3.91 -1.90
C PRO A 83 -8.15 -3.41 -3.28
N PHE A 84 -8.83 -3.78 -4.35
CA PHE A 84 -8.41 -3.42 -5.71
C PHE A 84 -8.63 -1.95 -6.04
N ILE A 85 -9.71 -1.34 -5.57
CA ILE A 85 -9.92 0.11 -5.74
C ILE A 85 -8.95 0.88 -4.84
N THR A 86 -8.68 0.38 -3.64
CA THR A 86 -7.65 0.93 -2.75
C THR A 86 -6.26 0.92 -3.39
N CYS A 87 -5.92 -0.12 -4.15
CA CYS A 87 -4.68 -0.17 -4.94
C CYS A 87 -4.59 1.01 -5.91
N VAL A 88 -5.63 1.32 -6.65
CA VAL A 88 -5.63 2.45 -7.59
C VAL A 88 -5.51 3.79 -6.85
N LEU A 89 -6.21 3.96 -5.74
CA LEU A 89 -6.07 5.16 -4.90
C LEU A 89 -4.64 5.30 -4.36
N SER A 90 -4.02 4.18 -3.96
CA SER A 90 -2.63 4.13 -3.50
C SER A 90 -1.67 4.60 -4.60
N VAL A 91 -1.80 4.10 -5.83
CA VAL A 91 -0.98 4.55 -6.97
C VAL A 91 -1.08 6.05 -7.17
N ILE A 92 -2.30 6.62 -7.15
CA ILE A 92 -2.51 8.05 -7.31
C ILE A 92 -1.80 8.83 -6.19
N VAL A 93 -1.97 8.41 -4.94
CA VAL A 93 -1.32 9.03 -3.78
C VAL A 93 0.19 8.94 -3.89
N LEU A 94 0.74 7.78 -4.23
CA LEU A 94 2.18 7.57 -4.39
C LEU A 94 2.80 8.45 -5.48
N ILE A 95 2.10 8.65 -6.60
CA ILE A 95 2.55 9.57 -7.66
C ILE A 95 2.63 11.01 -7.11
N PHE A 96 1.59 11.47 -6.42
CA PHE A 96 1.59 12.82 -5.83
C PHE A 96 2.70 12.98 -4.78
N GLN A 97 2.94 11.97 -3.96
CA GLN A 97 4.00 12.00 -2.95
C GLN A 97 5.39 12.00 -3.57
N ALA A 98 5.60 11.21 -4.62
CA ALA A 98 6.89 11.21 -5.34
C ALA A 98 7.18 12.56 -6.00
N LEU A 99 6.17 13.18 -6.62
CA LEU A 99 6.33 14.44 -7.36
C LEU A 99 6.47 15.67 -6.45
N PHE A 100 5.67 15.75 -5.39
CA PHE A 100 5.57 16.98 -4.58
C PHE A 100 6.28 16.91 -3.23
N MET A 101 6.58 15.70 -2.72
CA MET A 101 7.09 15.54 -1.36
C MET A 101 8.45 14.83 -1.29
N ALA A 102 9.01 14.42 -2.42
CA ALA A 102 10.19 13.53 -2.45
C ALA A 102 10.01 12.34 -1.49
N HIS A 103 8.83 11.72 -1.50
CA HIS A 103 8.42 10.66 -0.61
C HIS A 103 8.13 9.40 -1.41
N GLY A 104 8.96 8.37 -1.27
CA GLY A 104 9.04 7.26 -2.21
C GLY A 104 9.76 7.68 -3.49
N GLY A 105 9.38 7.10 -4.61
CA GLY A 105 9.93 7.44 -5.91
C GLY A 105 9.13 6.86 -7.07
N ILE A 106 9.33 7.44 -8.26
CA ILE A 106 8.69 6.92 -9.47
C ILE A 106 9.29 5.56 -9.84
N THR A 107 10.62 5.39 -9.74
CA THR A 107 11.25 4.10 -10.07
C THR A 107 10.83 2.99 -9.10
N THR A 108 10.57 3.31 -7.85
CA THR A 108 10.18 2.37 -6.80
C THR A 108 8.66 2.28 -6.61
N LEU A 109 7.87 2.97 -7.43
CA LEU A 109 6.42 3.05 -7.30
C LEU A 109 5.75 1.67 -7.33
N GLY A 110 6.24 0.76 -8.19
CA GLY A 110 5.71 -0.61 -8.26
C GLY A 110 5.86 -1.39 -6.95
N ALA A 111 7.03 -1.31 -6.29
CA ALA A 111 7.28 -1.92 -4.99
C ALA A 111 6.44 -1.25 -3.88
N ASN A 112 6.46 0.08 -3.83
CA ASN A 112 5.70 0.84 -2.85
C ASN A 112 4.19 0.59 -2.95
N ASP A 113 3.66 0.46 -4.18
CA ASP A 113 2.25 0.12 -4.36
C ASP A 113 1.97 -1.35 -4.04
N PHE A 114 2.88 -2.26 -4.37
CA PHE A 114 2.70 -3.66 -4.02
C PHE A 114 2.58 -3.85 -2.52
N SER A 115 3.44 -3.25 -1.73
CA SER A 115 3.40 -3.35 -0.27
C SER A 115 2.19 -2.60 0.33
N MET A 116 1.97 -1.33 -0.03
CA MET A 116 0.98 -0.46 0.58
C MET A 116 -0.42 -0.55 -0.05
N GLY A 117 -0.49 -0.69 -1.38
CA GLY A 117 -1.74 -0.66 -2.14
C GLY A 117 -2.31 -2.03 -2.45
N ILE A 118 -1.50 -3.10 -2.41
CA ILE A 118 -1.94 -4.44 -2.78
C ILE A 118 -1.89 -5.38 -1.57
N ALA A 119 -0.71 -5.71 -1.08
CA ALA A 119 -0.54 -6.74 -0.05
C ALA A 119 -1.19 -6.37 1.28
N GLY A 120 -0.94 -5.16 1.79
CA GLY A 120 -1.58 -4.66 3.01
C GLY A 120 -3.10 -4.68 2.91
N PRO A 121 -3.71 -4.04 1.89
CA PRO A 121 -5.16 -4.07 1.65
C PRO A 121 -5.76 -5.46 1.46
N LEU A 122 -5.12 -6.37 0.74
CA LEU A 122 -5.62 -7.74 0.55
C LEU A 122 -5.73 -8.49 1.87
N LEU A 123 -4.68 -8.42 2.70
CA LEU A 123 -4.67 -9.06 4.02
C LEU A 123 -5.63 -8.36 4.98
N GLY A 124 -5.68 -7.03 4.97
CA GLY A 124 -6.67 -6.27 5.72
C GLY A 124 -8.10 -6.67 5.33
N TYR A 125 -8.38 -6.86 4.05
CA TYR A 125 -9.69 -7.31 3.58
C TYR A 125 -10.02 -8.75 4.03
N ALA A 126 -9.05 -9.65 4.05
CA ALA A 126 -9.25 -10.99 4.61
C ALA A 126 -9.67 -10.91 6.08
N VAL A 127 -8.97 -10.09 6.88
CA VAL A 127 -9.34 -9.82 8.28
C VAL A 127 -10.75 -9.21 8.38
N TYR A 128 -11.09 -8.25 7.52
CA TYR A 128 -12.43 -7.68 7.46
C TYR A 128 -13.51 -8.74 7.28
N ARG A 129 -13.31 -9.67 6.36
CA ARG A 129 -14.25 -10.75 6.07
C ARG A 129 -14.43 -11.69 7.27
N VAL A 130 -13.33 -12.06 7.94
CA VAL A 130 -13.34 -12.92 9.13
C VAL A 130 -14.02 -12.20 10.30
N ALA A 131 -13.63 -10.97 10.60
CA ALA A 131 -14.20 -10.18 11.69
C ALA A 131 -15.70 -9.92 11.48
N LYS A 132 -16.13 -9.67 10.24
CA LYS A 132 -17.55 -9.53 9.89
C LYS A 132 -18.31 -10.84 10.07
N ALA A 133 -17.73 -11.98 9.69
CA ALA A 133 -18.33 -13.29 9.92
C ALA A 133 -18.46 -13.62 11.42
N ALA A 134 -17.49 -13.21 12.23
CA ALA A 134 -17.50 -13.31 13.68
C ALA A 134 -18.44 -12.29 14.36
N LYS A 135 -19.13 -11.44 13.59
CA LYS A 135 -20.06 -10.38 14.08
C LYS A 135 -19.40 -9.41 15.07
N LEU A 136 -18.11 -9.12 14.90
CA LEU A 136 -17.43 -8.14 15.73
C LEU A 136 -18.00 -6.74 15.54
N ASN A 137 -17.87 -5.91 16.58
CA ASN A 137 -18.23 -4.50 16.52
C ASN A 137 -17.49 -3.82 15.36
N ILE A 138 -18.16 -2.90 14.65
CA ILE A 138 -17.61 -2.22 13.47
C ILE A 138 -16.32 -1.46 13.79
N PHE A 139 -16.22 -0.83 14.94
CA PHE A 139 -14.99 -0.11 15.34
C PHE A 139 -13.81 -1.04 15.55
N VAL A 140 -14.05 -2.19 16.22
CA VAL A 140 -13.03 -3.23 16.41
C VAL A 140 -12.61 -3.81 15.06
N ASN A 141 -13.57 -4.05 14.17
CA ASN A 141 -13.28 -4.58 12.83
C ASN A 141 -12.38 -3.61 12.05
N ILE A 142 -12.78 -2.31 11.96
CA ILE A 142 -11.97 -1.29 11.25
C ILE A 142 -10.59 -1.15 11.88
N PHE A 143 -10.47 -1.18 13.20
CA PHE A 143 -9.19 -1.12 13.89
C PHE A 143 -8.29 -2.30 13.51
N LEU A 144 -8.81 -3.53 13.55
CA LEU A 144 -8.05 -4.73 13.18
C LEU A 144 -7.61 -4.69 11.71
N VAL A 145 -8.48 -4.26 10.81
CA VAL A 145 -8.16 -4.11 9.39
C VAL A 145 -7.05 -3.09 9.17
N ALA A 146 -7.15 -1.93 9.79
CA ALA A 146 -6.15 -0.88 9.67
C ALA A 146 -4.80 -1.34 10.24
N PHE A 147 -4.81 -1.95 11.44
CA PHE A 147 -3.62 -2.46 12.09
C PHE A 147 -2.92 -3.54 11.26
N VAL A 148 -3.69 -4.53 10.77
CA VAL A 148 -3.11 -5.63 9.98
C VAL A 148 -2.62 -5.13 8.62
N ALA A 149 -3.38 -4.28 7.93
CA ALA A 149 -2.95 -3.72 6.65
C ALA A 149 -1.66 -2.92 6.80
N ASP A 150 -1.54 -2.11 7.85
CA ASP A 150 -0.34 -1.32 8.13
C ASP A 150 0.86 -2.22 8.49
N LEU A 151 0.67 -3.17 9.42
CA LEU A 151 1.70 -4.11 9.81
C LEU A 151 2.26 -4.90 8.62
N PHE A 152 1.37 -5.45 7.78
CA PHE A 152 1.79 -6.23 6.62
C PHE A 152 2.46 -5.38 5.53
N THR A 153 2.11 -4.11 5.41
CA THR A 153 2.87 -3.20 4.53
C THR A 153 4.34 -3.13 4.95
N TYR A 154 4.63 -3.08 6.25
CA TYR A 154 6.01 -3.11 6.75
C TYR A 154 6.71 -4.45 6.48
N VAL A 155 6.03 -5.56 6.74
CA VAL A 155 6.56 -6.91 6.51
C VAL A 155 6.92 -7.10 5.04
N ILE A 156 6.04 -6.72 4.13
CA ILE A 156 6.28 -6.85 2.68
C ILE A 156 7.43 -5.94 2.25
N THR A 157 7.47 -4.68 2.71
CA THR A 157 8.61 -3.80 2.38
C THR A 157 9.94 -4.35 2.90
N ALA A 158 9.96 -4.96 4.09
CA ALA A 158 11.15 -5.62 4.60
C ALA A 158 11.58 -6.80 3.69
N ILE A 159 10.62 -7.61 3.21
CA ILE A 159 10.88 -8.68 2.25
C ILE A 159 11.43 -8.12 0.93
N GLU A 160 10.84 -7.03 0.40
CA GLU A 160 11.29 -6.37 -0.83
C GLU A 160 12.76 -5.92 -0.72
N LEU A 161 13.12 -5.31 0.40
CA LEU A 161 14.48 -4.84 0.66
C LEU A 161 15.44 -6.00 0.90
N ALA A 162 15.07 -7.00 1.68
CA ALA A 162 15.89 -8.16 1.95
C ALA A 162 16.15 -9.01 0.69
N ALA A 163 15.16 -9.07 -0.22
CA ALA A 163 15.33 -9.74 -1.51
C ALA A 163 16.29 -8.97 -2.43
N ALA A 164 16.22 -7.63 -2.42
CA ALA A 164 17.08 -6.78 -3.25
C ALA A 164 18.52 -6.68 -2.71
N PHE A 165 18.70 -6.76 -1.39
CA PHE A 165 19.97 -6.57 -0.69
C PHE A 165 20.25 -7.71 0.30
N PRO A 166 20.47 -8.96 -0.16
CA PRO A 166 20.78 -10.06 0.74
C PRO A 166 22.12 -9.83 1.43
N ALA A 167 22.18 -10.03 2.73
CA ALA A 167 23.40 -9.88 3.51
C ALA A 167 24.47 -10.90 3.05
N THR A 168 25.72 -10.44 2.93
CA THR A 168 26.83 -11.25 2.42
C THR A 168 27.19 -12.45 3.30
N HIS A 169 26.86 -12.41 4.60
CA HIS A 169 27.22 -13.45 5.58
C HIS A 169 26.04 -14.16 6.26
N GLY A 170 24.83 -13.95 5.83
CA GLY A 170 23.66 -14.58 6.46
C GLY A 170 22.47 -14.75 5.53
N GLY A 171 22.63 -14.32 4.30
CA GLY A 171 21.56 -14.40 3.31
C GLY A 171 20.33 -13.58 3.70
N PHE A 172 19.20 -13.94 3.11
CA PHE A 172 17.92 -13.26 3.25
C PHE A 172 17.46 -13.05 4.72
N LEU A 173 17.66 -14.07 5.59
CA LEU A 173 17.17 -14.01 6.97
C LEU A 173 17.85 -12.95 7.85
N ILE A 174 19.08 -12.56 7.54
CA ILE A 174 19.77 -11.48 8.25
C ILE A 174 19.43 -10.10 7.68
N SER A 175 19.03 -10.05 6.41
CA SER A 175 18.61 -8.82 5.74
C SER A 175 17.15 -8.43 6.08
N PHE A 176 16.33 -9.40 6.48
CA PHE A 176 14.93 -9.21 6.90
C PHE A 176 14.84 -8.68 8.32
#